data_bb318180af5afbeb24083d4b1ffe77e3
#
_entry.id   bb318180af5afbeb24083d4b1ffe77e3
#
_cell.length_a   1.000
_cell.length_b   1.000
_cell.length_c   1.000
_cell.angle_alpha   90.00
_cell.angle_beta   90.00
_cell.angle_gamma   90.00
#
_symmetry.space_group_name_H-M   'P 1'
#
loop_
_entity.id
_entity.type
_entity.pdbx_description
1 polymer ?
#
loop_
_entity_poly.entity_id
_entity_poly.type
_entity_poly.pdbx_seq_one_letter_code
_entity_poly.pdbx_strand_id
1 'polypeptide(L)'
;MPEADRRALQQALLARSVSQAVRLPGYRDCAQATSIDGFPILTKETLQARTPEFRTHRWAGIPATTGGSSGRPLRLLRSPRSVAVEQATIDWLAAKADIDLVRCRVAVLRGDNSKDPNDQTPPFWHRANARRLVFSSNHLGPANYRHFAEALEAFRPDVIHAYPSSLQLLTNLAEENGTKLRFPLAITSSETLPLGLRRRVRAVFGATLLDHYGMAERVSAAYSLEDGVYTFIFPYAATELIAAGEGTCRVVGSALWNAFQPLLRYDTGDIAQMPPETDKSRWERIALGLESFPRIEGRASDVLELANGTRVYALGQVARGIDGATSIQFLQQASDLVEIIVVPNHQYGTDTIDAISRNFYKKAPKSVRIKFDMRDAPYRLPNGKAPVFVSALARY
;
A
#
# COMPACT_ATOMS: atom_id res chain seq x y z
N MET A 1 8.46 -23.60 -9.38
CA MET A 1 9.67 -24.00 -8.61
C MET A 1 9.20 -24.75 -7.39
N PRO A 2 9.70 -25.98 -7.14
CA PRO A 2 9.42 -26.77 -5.93
C PRO A 2 9.81 -26.05 -4.65
N GLU A 3 9.22 -26.45 -3.51
CA GLU A 3 9.48 -25.81 -2.21
C GLU A 3 10.95 -25.90 -1.81
N ALA A 4 11.56 -27.07 -1.95
CA ALA A 4 12.98 -27.28 -1.61
C ALA A 4 13.90 -26.32 -2.38
N ASP A 5 13.64 -26.12 -3.67
CA ASP A 5 14.42 -25.21 -4.52
C ASP A 5 14.20 -23.74 -4.12
N ARG A 6 12.98 -23.36 -3.73
CA ARG A 6 12.72 -22.00 -3.21
C ARG A 6 13.46 -21.76 -1.91
N ARG A 7 13.43 -22.72 -0.97
CA ARG A 7 14.15 -22.62 0.31
C ARG A 7 15.66 -22.49 0.08
N ALA A 8 16.24 -23.34 -0.78
CA ALA A 8 17.67 -23.30 -1.11
C ALA A 8 18.07 -21.96 -1.76
N LEU A 9 17.29 -21.47 -2.71
CA LEU A 9 17.55 -20.17 -3.35
C LEU A 9 17.43 -19.01 -2.36
N GLN A 10 16.40 -19.01 -1.50
CA GLN A 10 16.23 -17.97 -0.47
C GLN A 10 17.40 -17.96 0.49
N GLN A 11 17.86 -19.12 0.97
CA GLN A 11 19.03 -19.24 1.84
C GLN A 11 20.30 -18.69 1.19
N ALA A 12 20.56 -19.02 -0.07
CA ALA A 12 21.70 -18.51 -0.82
C ALA A 12 21.66 -16.97 -0.98
N LEU A 13 20.48 -16.41 -1.28
CA LEU A 13 20.29 -14.96 -1.41
C LEU A 13 20.42 -14.26 -0.05
N LEU A 14 19.86 -14.83 1.03
CA LEU A 14 20.00 -14.33 2.39
C LEU A 14 21.45 -14.34 2.85
N ALA A 15 22.18 -15.43 2.65
CA ALA A 15 23.60 -15.51 2.99
C ALA A 15 24.43 -14.39 2.35
N ARG A 16 24.11 -14.05 1.08
CA ARG A 16 24.71 -12.90 0.39
C ARG A 16 24.33 -11.57 1.06
N SER A 17 23.06 -11.38 1.42
CA SER A 17 22.61 -10.14 2.07
C SER A 17 23.21 -10.00 3.47
N VAL A 18 23.29 -11.08 4.23
CA VAL A 18 23.97 -11.15 5.54
C VAL A 18 25.44 -10.76 5.40
N SER A 19 26.19 -11.34 4.45
CA SER A 19 27.59 -11.02 4.22
C SER A 19 27.86 -9.56 3.86
N GLN A 20 26.87 -8.87 3.30
CA GLN A 20 26.92 -7.44 3.02
C GLN A 20 26.56 -6.60 4.25
N ALA A 21 25.55 -7.01 4.99
CA ALA A 21 25.03 -6.29 6.16
C ALA A 21 26.05 -6.25 7.32
N VAL A 22 26.70 -7.36 7.64
CA VAL A 22 27.68 -7.43 8.74
C VAL A 22 28.88 -6.47 8.59
N ARG A 23 29.09 -5.93 7.39
CA ARG A 23 30.13 -4.93 7.11
C ARG A 23 29.68 -3.50 7.41
N LEU A 24 28.42 -3.29 7.74
CA LEU A 24 27.86 -1.96 7.97
C LEU A 24 27.86 -1.62 9.47
N PRO A 25 28.18 -0.38 9.85
CA PRO A 25 28.21 0.04 11.25
C PRO A 25 26.89 -0.21 12.00
N GLY A 26 25.75 -0.13 11.31
CA GLY A 26 24.44 -0.37 11.90
C GLY A 26 24.21 -1.80 12.38
N TYR A 27 25.02 -2.76 11.90
CA TYR A 27 24.95 -4.18 12.26
C TYR A 27 26.21 -4.65 13.02
N ARG A 28 26.98 -3.74 13.65
CA ARG A 28 28.23 -4.09 14.35
C ARG A 28 28.04 -5.20 15.39
N ASP A 29 26.90 -5.18 16.10
CA ASP A 29 26.59 -6.15 17.14
C ASP A 29 26.23 -7.54 16.55
N CYS A 30 26.03 -7.62 15.23
CA CYS A 30 25.78 -8.83 14.47
C CYS A 30 26.96 -9.23 13.57
N ALA A 31 28.17 -8.68 13.80
CA ALA A 31 29.33 -8.88 12.92
C ALA A 31 29.75 -10.36 12.75
N GLN A 32 29.43 -11.21 13.71
CA GLN A 32 29.69 -12.65 13.68
C GLN A 32 28.51 -13.50 13.18
N ALA A 33 27.38 -12.85 12.82
CA ALA A 33 26.20 -13.57 12.34
C ALA A 33 26.45 -14.18 10.96
N THR A 34 26.16 -15.46 10.82
CA THR A 34 26.25 -16.21 9.56
C THR A 34 24.88 -16.49 8.95
N SER A 35 23.81 -16.27 9.71
CA SER A 35 22.41 -16.43 9.26
C SER A 35 21.57 -15.23 9.69
N ILE A 36 20.36 -15.14 9.13
CA ILE A 36 19.40 -14.09 9.44
C ILE A 36 18.95 -14.08 10.90
N ASP A 37 18.94 -15.24 11.53
CA ASP A 37 18.50 -15.41 12.94
C ASP A 37 19.38 -14.67 13.94
N GLY A 38 20.64 -14.38 13.58
CA GLY A 38 21.56 -13.57 14.37
C GLY A 38 21.24 -12.06 14.35
N PHE A 39 20.21 -11.61 13.64
CA PHE A 39 19.86 -10.19 13.56
C PHE A 39 18.58 -9.89 14.35
N PRO A 40 18.57 -8.84 15.17
CA PRO A 40 17.33 -8.35 15.79
C PRO A 40 16.37 -7.80 14.73
N ILE A 41 15.10 -7.66 15.09
CA ILE A 41 14.13 -6.97 14.25
C ILE A 41 14.53 -5.48 14.17
N LEU A 42 14.72 -5.01 12.95
CA LEU A 42 15.05 -3.61 12.66
C LEU A 42 13.76 -2.81 12.55
N THR A 43 13.57 -1.87 13.47
CA THR A 43 12.38 -0.98 13.43
C THR A 43 12.64 0.26 12.56
N LYS A 44 11.55 0.91 12.14
CA LYS A 44 11.61 2.14 11.36
C LYS A 44 12.30 3.25 12.15
N GLU A 45 12.03 3.37 13.44
CA GLU A 45 12.61 4.38 14.35
C GLU A 45 14.13 4.22 14.44
N THR A 46 14.60 2.98 14.66
CA THR A 46 16.03 2.66 14.68
C THR A 46 16.70 3.02 13.35
N LEU A 47 16.08 2.64 12.23
CA LEU A 47 16.61 2.94 10.91
C LEU A 47 16.62 4.45 10.63
N GLN A 48 15.59 5.20 11.04
CA GLN A 48 15.53 6.66 10.88
C GLN A 48 16.61 7.39 11.68
N ALA A 49 16.81 6.99 12.92
CA ALA A 49 17.81 7.59 13.81
C ALA A 49 19.25 7.37 13.29
N ARG A 50 19.50 6.24 12.64
CA ARG A 50 20.84 5.77 12.28
C ARG A 50 20.96 5.43 10.78
N THR A 51 20.16 6.04 9.90
CA THR A 51 20.12 5.71 8.45
C THR A 51 21.51 5.61 7.78
N PRO A 52 22.48 6.52 8.04
CA PRO A 52 23.80 6.43 7.42
C PRO A 52 24.57 5.14 7.77
N GLU A 53 24.32 4.57 8.94
CA GLU A 53 25.00 3.37 9.42
C GLU A 53 24.51 2.08 8.75
N PHE A 54 23.31 2.11 8.16
CA PHE A 54 22.70 0.96 7.48
C PHE A 54 22.87 0.99 5.96
N ARG A 55 23.76 1.81 5.43
CA ARG A 55 24.00 1.93 3.98
C ARG A 55 25.47 2.08 3.64
N THR A 56 25.83 1.67 2.43
CA THR A 56 27.16 1.92 1.87
C THR A 56 27.24 3.33 1.27
N HIS A 57 28.45 3.91 1.26
CA HIS A 57 28.71 5.16 0.54
C HIS A 57 28.98 4.86 -0.95
N ARG A 58 27.92 4.55 -1.73
CA ARG A 58 28.03 4.25 -3.16
C ARG A 58 27.51 5.43 -3.97
N TRP A 59 28.37 6.01 -4.79
CA TRP A 59 28.03 7.13 -5.68
C TRP A 59 26.96 6.78 -6.73
N ALA A 60 26.86 5.51 -7.15
CA ALA A 60 25.84 5.02 -8.08
C ALA A 60 24.51 4.66 -7.41
N GLY A 61 24.31 5.03 -6.15
CA GLY A 61 23.07 4.77 -5.42
C GLY A 61 21.94 5.67 -5.89
N ILE A 62 20.75 5.10 -6.03
CA ILE A 62 19.54 5.82 -6.42
C ILE A 62 18.79 6.22 -5.14
N PRO A 63 18.71 7.53 -4.83
CA PRO A 63 17.97 7.99 -3.65
C PRO A 63 16.49 7.66 -3.77
N ALA A 64 15.87 7.32 -2.64
CA ALA A 64 14.44 7.14 -2.52
C ALA A 64 13.97 7.61 -1.13
N THR A 65 12.69 7.94 -1.03
CA THR A 65 12.04 8.32 0.23
C THR A 65 10.76 7.54 0.42
N THR A 66 10.41 7.25 1.68
CA THR A 66 9.08 6.73 1.97
C THR A 66 8.07 7.86 1.94
N GLY A 67 6.87 7.60 1.43
CA GLY A 67 5.75 8.54 1.56
C GLY A 67 5.27 8.55 3.01
N GLY A 68 5.81 9.45 3.84
CA GLY A 68 5.55 9.50 5.27
C GLY A 68 4.08 9.74 5.59
N SER A 69 3.32 8.68 5.87
CA SER A 69 1.96 8.78 6.46
C SER A 69 1.99 9.00 7.97
N SER A 70 3.15 8.86 8.63
CA SER A 70 3.28 8.86 10.08
C SER A 70 4.52 9.60 10.60
N GLY A 71 4.98 10.68 9.93
CA GLY A 71 6.13 11.45 10.42
C GLY A 71 7.23 11.68 9.37
N ARG A 72 8.47 11.81 9.80
CA ARG A 72 9.61 12.10 8.91
C ARG A 72 9.78 10.99 7.85
N PRO A 73 9.91 11.34 6.55
CA PRO A 73 10.21 10.37 5.52
C PRO A 73 11.53 9.67 5.79
N LEU A 74 11.56 8.35 5.61
CA LEU A 74 12.79 7.57 5.66
C LEU A 74 13.57 7.80 4.36
N ARG A 75 14.85 8.14 4.47
CA ARG A 75 15.74 8.28 3.31
C ARG A 75 16.41 6.96 3.02
N LEU A 76 16.24 6.47 1.81
CA LEU A 76 16.74 5.17 1.36
C LEU A 76 17.76 5.34 0.24
N LEU A 77 18.62 4.33 0.09
CA LEU A 77 19.58 4.22 -1.00
C LEU A 77 19.35 2.88 -1.72
N ARG A 78 18.98 2.94 -2.98
CA ARG A 78 18.70 1.77 -3.82
C ARG A 78 19.88 1.45 -4.72
N SER A 79 20.21 0.16 -4.84
CA SER A 79 21.14 -0.28 -5.88
C SER A 79 20.43 -0.36 -7.23
N PRO A 80 21.12 -0.18 -8.36
CA PRO A 80 20.54 -0.36 -9.70
C PRO A 80 19.85 -1.73 -9.85
N ARG A 81 20.45 -2.78 -9.28
CA ARG A 81 19.87 -4.14 -9.30
C ARG A 81 18.51 -4.19 -8.60
N SER A 82 18.36 -3.52 -7.45
CA SER A 82 17.06 -3.52 -6.76
C SER A 82 15.98 -2.75 -7.53
N VAL A 83 16.39 -1.75 -8.34
CA VAL A 83 15.46 -1.04 -9.23
C VAL A 83 15.04 -1.92 -10.40
N ALA A 84 15.99 -2.65 -10.99
CA ALA A 84 15.70 -3.57 -12.08
C ALA A 84 14.79 -4.74 -11.64
N VAL A 85 15.00 -5.29 -10.44
CA VAL A 85 14.14 -6.35 -9.88
C VAL A 85 12.72 -5.85 -9.64
N GLU A 86 12.55 -4.63 -9.11
CA GLU A 86 11.23 -4.02 -8.95
C GLU A 86 10.51 -3.89 -10.30
N GLN A 87 11.18 -3.35 -11.32
CA GLN A 87 10.59 -3.19 -12.64
C GLN A 87 10.22 -4.55 -13.24
N ALA A 88 11.14 -5.52 -13.19
CA ALA A 88 10.87 -6.88 -13.66
C ALA A 88 9.69 -7.55 -12.93
N THR A 89 9.52 -7.26 -11.64
CA THR A 89 8.38 -7.75 -10.86
C THR A 89 7.07 -7.14 -11.36
N ILE A 90 7.04 -5.83 -11.61
CA ILE A 90 5.84 -5.15 -12.12
C ILE A 90 5.50 -5.64 -13.53
N ASP A 91 6.51 -5.83 -14.39
CA ASP A 91 6.34 -6.37 -15.75
C ASP A 91 5.79 -7.80 -15.71
N TRP A 92 6.35 -8.65 -14.82
CA TRP A 92 5.85 -10.00 -14.60
C TRP A 92 4.41 -10.04 -14.07
N LEU A 93 4.05 -9.12 -13.16
CA LEU A 93 2.69 -9.01 -12.66
C LEU A 93 1.70 -8.59 -13.76
N ALA A 94 2.07 -7.65 -14.61
CA ALA A 94 1.24 -7.22 -15.73
C ALA A 94 1.06 -8.36 -16.77
N ALA A 95 2.13 -9.15 -17.00
CA ALA A 95 2.06 -10.32 -17.87
C ALA A 95 1.10 -11.41 -17.37
N LYS A 96 0.79 -11.49 -16.05
CA LYS A 96 -0.27 -12.35 -15.51
C LYS A 96 -1.69 -11.93 -15.96
N ALA A 97 -1.84 -10.70 -16.43
CA ALA A 97 -3.06 -10.18 -17.03
C ALA A 97 -2.92 -10.01 -18.56
N ASP A 98 -1.98 -10.73 -19.19
CA ASP A 98 -1.69 -10.71 -20.62
C ASP A 98 -1.29 -9.32 -21.17
N ILE A 99 -0.65 -8.48 -20.32
CA ILE A 99 -0.24 -7.14 -20.66
C ILE A 99 1.30 -7.01 -20.73
N ASP A 100 1.81 -6.50 -21.86
CA ASP A 100 3.21 -6.12 -22.04
C ASP A 100 3.38 -4.60 -21.74
N LEU A 101 3.85 -4.27 -20.52
CA LEU A 101 4.00 -2.87 -20.09
C LEU A 101 4.98 -2.06 -20.93
N VAL A 102 5.92 -2.69 -21.63
CA VAL A 102 6.89 -1.99 -22.51
C VAL A 102 6.17 -1.37 -23.70
N ARG A 103 5.11 -2.00 -24.19
CA ARG A 103 4.36 -1.58 -25.38
C ARG A 103 3.11 -0.78 -25.06
N CYS A 104 2.63 -0.86 -23.83
CA CYS A 104 1.34 -0.30 -23.41
C CYS A 104 1.36 1.21 -23.19
N ARG A 105 0.18 1.80 -23.35
CA ARG A 105 -0.12 3.18 -22.92
C ARG A 105 -0.58 3.12 -21.47
N VAL A 106 0.13 3.84 -20.62
CA VAL A 106 -0.11 3.85 -19.17
C VAL A 106 -0.61 5.22 -18.72
N ALA A 107 -1.81 5.27 -18.15
CA ALA A 107 -2.30 6.45 -17.41
C ALA A 107 -1.97 6.27 -15.91
N VAL A 108 -1.35 7.28 -15.31
CA VAL A 108 -0.93 7.24 -13.90
C VAL A 108 -1.77 8.20 -13.08
N LEU A 109 -2.44 7.68 -12.04
CA LEU A 109 -3.24 8.45 -11.06
C LEU A 109 -2.72 8.16 -9.64
N ARG A 110 -1.51 8.63 -9.32
CA ARG A 110 -0.79 8.28 -8.08
C ARG A 110 -0.28 9.49 -7.29
N GLY A 111 -1.13 10.51 -7.10
CA GLY A 111 -0.81 11.65 -6.24
C GLY A 111 0.50 12.35 -6.60
N ASP A 112 0.78 12.44 -7.87
CA ASP A 112 1.97 13.12 -8.36
C ASP A 112 1.81 14.64 -8.15
N ASN A 113 2.85 15.31 -7.66
CA ASN A 113 2.91 16.77 -7.53
C ASN A 113 3.08 17.44 -8.92
N SER A 114 2.43 16.89 -9.93
CA SER A 114 2.50 17.35 -11.31
C SER A 114 1.84 18.71 -11.52
N LYS A 115 1.03 19.16 -10.55
CA LYS A 115 0.33 20.43 -10.58
C LYS A 115 0.09 20.93 -9.15
N ASP A 116 0.21 22.25 -8.95
CA ASP A 116 -0.14 22.89 -7.69
C ASP A 116 -1.62 22.58 -7.34
N PRO A 117 -1.93 22.04 -6.16
CA PRO A 117 -3.29 21.74 -5.74
C PRO A 117 -4.24 22.93 -5.78
N ASN A 118 -3.73 24.16 -5.68
CA ASN A 118 -4.52 25.38 -5.76
C ASN A 118 -4.80 25.84 -7.20
N ASP A 119 -4.06 25.34 -8.19
CA ASP A 119 -4.26 25.69 -9.60
C ASP A 119 -5.39 24.86 -10.21
N GLN A 120 -6.60 25.39 -10.25
CA GLN A 120 -7.79 24.76 -10.79
C GLN A 120 -7.95 24.93 -12.31
N THR A 121 -6.90 25.36 -13.03
CA THR A 121 -6.95 25.50 -14.50
C THR A 121 -6.56 24.20 -15.20
N PRO A 122 -7.32 23.68 -16.19
CA PRO A 122 -6.88 22.53 -16.97
C PRO A 122 -5.66 22.88 -17.85
N PRO A 123 -4.84 21.88 -18.24
CA PRO A 123 -5.03 20.46 -18.02
C PRO A 123 -4.58 20.00 -16.63
N PHE A 124 -5.23 18.97 -16.11
CA PHE A 124 -4.86 18.32 -14.83
C PHE A 124 -3.95 17.11 -15.03
N TRP A 125 -3.22 17.08 -16.13
CA TRP A 125 -2.26 16.03 -16.49
C TRP A 125 -1.13 16.61 -17.30
N HIS A 126 -0.03 15.84 -17.36
CA HIS A 126 1.06 16.10 -18.30
C HIS A 126 1.48 14.80 -18.98
N ARG A 127 2.07 14.94 -20.15
CA ARG A 127 2.61 13.81 -20.92
C ARG A 127 4.06 13.60 -20.56
N ALA A 128 4.37 12.49 -19.83
CA ALA A 128 5.74 12.13 -19.50
C ALA A 128 6.51 11.59 -20.72
N ASN A 129 5.83 10.87 -21.62
CA ASN A 129 6.34 10.43 -22.92
C ASN A 129 5.17 10.01 -23.84
N ALA A 130 5.46 9.49 -25.02
CA ALA A 130 4.43 9.09 -26.00
C ALA A 130 3.42 8.07 -25.46
N ARG A 131 3.82 7.24 -24.48
CA ARG A 131 3.01 6.16 -23.92
C ARG A 131 2.63 6.37 -22.44
N ARG A 132 2.96 7.51 -21.84
CA ARG A 132 2.69 7.76 -20.43
C ARG A 132 2.05 9.12 -20.20
N LEU A 133 0.85 9.11 -19.66
CA LEU A 133 0.08 10.27 -19.24
C LEU A 133 -0.04 10.26 -17.71
N VAL A 134 0.36 11.33 -17.06
CA VAL A 134 0.36 11.43 -15.59
C VAL A 134 -0.67 12.46 -15.17
N PHE A 135 -1.64 12.04 -14.38
CA PHE A 135 -2.73 12.85 -13.86
C PHE A 135 -2.47 13.31 -12.43
N SER A 136 -2.87 14.52 -12.13
CA SER A 136 -2.92 15.01 -10.76
C SER A 136 -4.12 14.42 -10.03
N SER A 137 -3.91 13.41 -9.20
CA SER A 137 -4.99 12.79 -8.41
C SER A 137 -5.68 13.76 -7.45
N ASN A 138 -5.00 14.86 -7.07
CA ASN A 138 -5.55 15.89 -6.19
C ASN A 138 -6.68 16.71 -6.83
N HIS A 139 -6.72 16.74 -8.17
CA HIS A 139 -7.76 17.46 -8.93
C HIS A 139 -8.91 16.57 -9.41
N LEU A 140 -8.80 15.25 -9.20
CA LEU A 140 -9.89 14.33 -9.54
C LEU A 140 -11.05 14.53 -8.56
N GLY A 141 -12.16 14.98 -9.08
CA GLY A 141 -13.40 15.23 -8.34
C GLY A 141 -14.56 15.55 -9.30
N PRO A 142 -15.81 15.69 -8.80
CA PRO A 142 -16.97 15.92 -9.63
C PRO A 142 -16.83 17.12 -10.60
N ALA A 143 -16.31 18.24 -10.10
CA ALA A 143 -16.15 19.47 -10.89
C ALA A 143 -15.19 19.31 -12.08
N ASN A 144 -14.16 18.48 -11.94
CA ASN A 144 -13.10 18.34 -12.95
C ASN A 144 -13.19 17.02 -13.74
N TYR A 145 -14.11 16.13 -13.37
CA TYR A 145 -14.20 14.78 -13.93
C TYR A 145 -14.24 14.76 -15.46
N ARG A 146 -15.01 15.66 -16.07
CA ARG A 146 -15.13 15.75 -17.53
C ARG A 146 -13.76 15.87 -18.21
N HIS A 147 -12.86 16.69 -17.68
CA HIS A 147 -11.51 16.84 -18.24
C HIS A 147 -10.69 15.55 -18.15
N PHE A 148 -10.84 14.80 -17.03
CA PHE A 148 -10.17 13.49 -16.88
C PHE A 148 -10.73 12.46 -17.87
N ALA A 149 -12.07 12.40 -18.01
CA ALA A 149 -12.73 11.47 -18.92
C ALA A 149 -12.32 11.71 -20.37
N GLU A 150 -12.40 12.95 -20.86
CA GLU A 150 -11.99 13.36 -22.21
C GLU A 150 -10.53 13.02 -22.49
N ALA A 151 -9.63 13.28 -21.53
CA ALA A 151 -8.21 12.97 -21.69
C ALA A 151 -7.94 11.46 -21.71
N LEU A 152 -8.59 10.67 -20.86
CA LEU A 152 -8.47 9.21 -20.82
C LEU A 152 -9.04 8.57 -22.10
N GLU A 153 -10.20 9.05 -22.59
CA GLU A 153 -10.81 8.57 -23.83
C GLU A 153 -9.93 8.88 -25.06
N ALA A 154 -9.35 10.07 -25.12
CA ALA A 154 -8.41 10.44 -26.19
C ALA A 154 -7.10 9.64 -26.11
N PHE A 155 -6.58 9.42 -24.90
CA PHE A 155 -5.32 8.68 -24.67
C PHE A 155 -5.48 7.18 -24.89
N ARG A 156 -6.67 6.60 -24.60
CA ARG A 156 -6.99 5.17 -24.67
C ARG A 156 -5.94 4.32 -23.95
N PRO A 157 -5.81 4.43 -22.63
CA PRO A 157 -4.81 3.68 -21.88
C PRO A 157 -5.07 2.18 -21.97
N ASP A 158 -4.01 1.40 -22.05
CA ASP A 158 -4.06 -0.06 -21.87
C ASP A 158 -3.98 -0.40 -20.38
N VAL A 159 -3.34 0.47 -19.58
CA VAL A 159 -3.19 0.31 -18.14
C VAL A 159 -3.49 1.62 -17.43
N ILE A 160 -4.27 1.55 -16.35
CA ILE A 160 -4.38 2.62 -15.36
C ILE A 160 -3.62 2.20 -14.11
N HIS A 161 -2.54 2.92 -13.77
CA HIS A 161 -1.77 2.74 -12.55
C HIS A 161 -2.16 3.80 -11.53
N ALA A 162 -2.87 3.41 -10.47
CA ALA A 162 -3.52 4.33 -9.55
C ALA A 162 -3.28 3.97 -8.07
N TYR A 163 -3.53 4.94 -7.18
CA TYR A 163 -3.85 4.59 -5.81
C TYR A 163 -5.25 3.96 -5.75
N PRO A 164 -5.51 2.99 -4.85
CA PRO A 164 -6.84 2.44 -4.63
C PRO A 164 -7.93 3.52 -4.47
N SER A 165 -7.66 4.55 -3.66
CA SER A 165 -8.58 5.67 -3.45
C SER A 165 -8.84 6.51 -4.71
N SER A 166 -7.81 6.72 -5.55
CA SER A 166 -7.96 7.46 -6.81
C SER A 166 -8.74 6.64 -7.83
N LEU A 167 -8.49 5.34 -7.91
CA LEU A 167 -9.23 4.43 -8.80
C LEU A 167 -10.70 4.31 -8.35
N GLN A 168 -10.94 4.23 -7.04
CA GLN A 168 -12.30 4.19 -6.49
C GLN A 168 -13.08 5.45 -6.86
N LEU A 169 -12.50 6.63 -6.68
CA LEU A 169 -13.13 7.90 -7.04
C LEU A 169 -13.39 7.98 -8.55
N LEU A 170 -12.42 7.61 -9.39
CA LEU A 170 -12.59 7.55 -10.84
C LEU A 170 -13.74 6.61 -11.22
N THR A 171 -13.83 5.43 -10.57
CA THR A 171 -14.90 4.46 -10.83
C THR A 171 -16.27 5.01 -10.49
N ASN A 172 -16.42 5.68 -9.34
CA ASN A 172 -17.68 6.29 -8.93
C ASN A 172 -18.14 7.36 -9.91
N LEU A 173 -17.23 8.30 -10.25
CA LEU A 173 -17.53 9.38 -11.19
C LEU A 173 -17.86 8.83 -12.59
N ALA A 174 -17.22 7.74 -13.00
CA ALA A 174 -17.52 7.08 -14.26
C ALA A 174 -18.91 6.43 -14.28
N GLU A 175 -19.33 5.81 -13.18
CA GLU A 175 -20.69 5.26 -13.00
C GLU A 175 -21.73 6.36 -13.04
N GLU A 176 -21.55 7.42 -12.25
CA GLU A 176 -22.47 8.55 -12.15
C GLU A 176 -22.68 9.29 -13.48
N ASN A 177 -21.62 9.38 -14.30
CA ASN A 177 -21.64 10.09 -15.57
C ASN A 177 -21.87 9.18 -16.79
N GLY A 178 -22.06 7.88 -16.62
CA GLY A 178 -22.30 6.92 -17.70
C GLY A 178 -21.15 6.84 -18.71
N THR A 179 -19.91 7.04 -18.28
CA THR A 179 -18.73 7.08 -19.15
C THR A 179 -18.45 5.73 -19.81
N LYS A 180 -18.13 5.75 -21.10
CA LYS A 180 -17.84 4.53 -21.88
C LYS A 180 -16.37 4.12 -21.92
N LEU A 181 -15.54 4.73 -21.07
CA LEU A 181 -14.10 4.38 -20.97
C LEU A 181 -13.91 2.87 -20.70
N ARG A 182 -13.04 2.25 -21.48
CA ARG A 182 -12.65 0.85 -21.34
C ARG A 182 -11.15 0.72 -21.39
N PHE A 183 -10.58 -0.15 -20.55
CA PHE A 183 -9.17 -0.51 -20.55
C PHE A 183 -8.99 -1.90 -19.94
N PRO A 184 -7.97 -2.68 -20.34
CA PRO A 184 -7.84 -4.06 -19.88
C PRO A 184 -7.33 -4.23 -18.45
N LEU A 185 -6.45 -3.35 -17.95
CA LEU A 185 -5.80 -3.54 -16.64
C LEU A 185 -5.78 -2.27 -15.78
N ALA A 186 -6.19 -2.40 -14.53
CA ALA A 186 -5.87 -1.47 -13.45
C ALA A 186 -4.81 -2.08 -12.54
N ILE A 187 -3.75 -1.33 -12.22
CA ILE A 187 -2.75 -1.69 -11.20
C ILE A 187 -2.91 -0.72 -10.04
N THR A 188 -3.14 -1.27 -8.84
CA THR A 188 -3.18 -0.47 -7.60
C THR A 188 -2.02 -0.81 -6.68
N SER A 189 -1.62 0.14 -5.86
CA SER A 189 -0.59 -0.08 -4.82
C SER A 189 -0.59 1.04 -3.78
N SER A 190 0.16 0.82 -2.69
CA SER A 190 0.52 1.84 -1.69
C SER A 190 -0.59 2.28 -0.72
N GLU A 191 -1.79 1.78 -0.87
CA GLU A 191 -2.93 1.92 0.04
C GLU A 191 -3.63 0.57 0.15
N THR A 192 -4.44 0.37 1.20
CA THR A 192 -5.26 -0.85 1.32
C THR A 192 -6.36 -0.84 0.26
N LEU A 193 -6.52 -1.95 -0.46
CA LEU A 193 -7.55 -2.10 -1.48
C LEU A 193 -8.94 -2.16 -0.83
N PRO A 194 -9.88 -1.25 -1.19
CA PRO A 194 -11.24 -1.29 -0.69
C PRO A 194 -11.99 -2.55 -1.15
N LEU A 195 -12.78 -3.12 -0.25
CA LEU A 195 -13.62 -4.27 -0.58
C LEU A 195 -14.64 -3.91 -1.68
N GLY A 196 -14.79 -4.84 -2.64
CA GLY A 196 -15.73 -4.67 -3.75
C GLY A 196 -15.25 -3.76 -4.89
N LEU A 197 -14.15 -3.02 -4.72
CA LEU A 197 -13.62 -2.17 -5.78
C LEU A 197 -13.30 -2.97 -7.04
N ARG A 198 -12.76 -4.15 -6.90
CA ARG A 198 -12.41 -5.06 -8.01
C ARG A 198 -13.63 -5.37 -8.89
N ARG A 199 -14.75 -5.73 -8.28
CA ARG A 199 -16.02 -6.01 -8.96
C ARG A 199 -16.53 -4.78 -9.71
N ARG A 200 -16.47 -3.61 -9.08
CA ARG A 200 -16.92 -2.34 -9.67
C ARG A 200 -16.06 -1.92 -10.86
N VAL A 201 -14.74 -1.97 -10.72
CA VAL A 201 -13.78 -1.68 -11.81
C VAL A 201 -14.06 -2.58 -13.01
N ARG A 202 -14.34 -3.86 -12.78
CA ARG A 202 -14.72 -4.79 -13.84
C ARG A 202 -16.05 -4.41 -14.52
N ALA A 203 -17.06 -4.07 -13.73
CA ALA A 203 -18.37 -3.67 -14.25
C ALA A 203 -18.30 -2.37 -15.07
N VAL A 204 -17.60 -1.35 -14.54
CA VAL A 204 -17.56 -0.01 -15.16
C VAL A 204 -16.61 0.03 -16.35
N PHE A 205 -15.41 -0.53 -16.24
CA PHE A 205 -14.36 -0.37 -17.25
C PHE A 205 -14.05 -1.65 -18.04
N GLY A 206 -14.57 -2.82 -17.63
CA GLY A 206 -14.19 -4.11 -18.20
C GLY A 206 -12.79 -4.56 -17.77
N ALA A 207 -12.16 -3.87 -16.83
CA ALA A 207 -10.76 -4.07 -16.48
C ALA A 207 -10.56 -5.15 -15.42
N THR A 208 -9.47 -5.91 -15.55
CA THR A 208 -8.89 -6.67 -14.44
C THR A 208 -8.20 -5.71 -13.46
N LEU A 209 -8.38 -5.89 -12.15
CA LEU A 209 -7.67 -5.13 -11.14
C LEU A 209 -6.60 -6.01 -10.49
N LEU A 210 -5.34 -5.62 -10.63
CA LEU A 210 -4.19 -6.19 -9.97
C LEU A 210 -3.79 -5.26 -8.82
N ASP A 211 -3.81 -5.77 -7.59
CA ASP A 211 -3.30 -5.04 -6.45
C ASP A 211 -1.90 -5.50 -6.10
N HIS A 212 -0.97 -4.55 -5.97
CA HIS A 212 0.43 -4.78 -5.65
C HIS A 212 0.77 -4.20 -4.28
N TYR A 213 0.97 -5.08 -3.30
CA TYR A 213 1.56 -4.73 -2.03
C TYR A 213 3.08 -4.63 -2.16
N GLY A 214 3.63 -3.51 -1.76
CA GLY A 214 5.07 -3.27 -1.75
C GLY A 214 5.40 -1.97 -1.05
N MET A 215 6.67 -1.74 -0.79
CA MET A 215 7.14 -0.58 -0.04
C MET A 215 8.45 -0.04 -0.59
N ALA A 216 8.76 1.21 -0.21
CA ALA A 216 9.97 1.88 -0.68
C ALA A 216 11.24 1.18 -0.22
N GLU A 217 11.21 0.49 0.92
CA GLU A 217 12.29 -0.29 1.53
C GLU A 217 12.61 -1.57 0.74
N ARG A 218 11.64 -2.11 -0.03
CA ARG A 218 11.77 -3.31 -0.87
C ARG A 218 12.18 -4.57 -0.10
N VAL A 219 11.59 -4.74 1.06
CA VAL A 219 11.85 -5.88 1.95
C VAL A 219 10.74 -6.93 1.94
N SER A 220 9.59 -6.63 1.35
CA SER A 220 8.49 -7.55 1.09
C SER A 220 7.65 -7.08 -0.09
N ALA A 221 7.03 -8.00 -0.81
CA ALA A 221 6.04 -7.69 -1.84
C ALA A 221 5.05 -8.85 -1.97
N ALA A 222 3.79 -8.50 -2.25
CA ALA A 222 2.73 -9.46 -2.58
C ALA A 222 1.81 -8.88 -3.65
N TYR A 223 1.02 -9.72 -4.26
CA TYR A 223 0.03 -9.32 -5.25
C TYR A 223 -1.30 -10.04 -5.05
N SER A 224 -2.34 -9.47 -5.60
CA SER A 224 -3.67 -10.02 -5.62
C SER A 224 -4.37 -9.72 -6.95
N LEU A 225 -4.98 -10.73 -7.55
CA LEU A 225 -5.87 -10.62 -8.71
C LEU A 225 -7.32 -10.92 -8.34
N GLU A 226 -7.55 -11.51 -7.16
CA GLU A 226 -8.85 -11.94 -6.66
C GLU A 226 -9.06 -11.43 -5.23
N ASP A 227 -10.32 -11.17 -4.85
CA ASP A 227 -10.64 -10.76 -3.49
C ASP A 227 -10.35 -11.91 -2.51
N GLY A 228 -9.66 -11.59 -1.41
CA GLY A 228 -9.28 -12.57 -0.39
C GLY A 228 -8.11 -13.48 -0.76
N VAL A 229 -7.38 -13.18 -1.84
CA VAL A 229 -6.24 -13.99 -2.31
C VAL A 229 -5.03 -13.11 -2.58
N TYR A 230 -4.13 -13.03 -1.59
CA TYR A 230 -2.81 -12.41 -1.75
C TYR A 230 -1.73 -13.47 -1.77
N THR A 231 -0.69 -13.27 -2.56
CA THR A 231 0.47 -14.17 -2.65
C THR A 231 1.75 -13.36 -2.55
N PHE A 232 2.65 -13.71 -1.62
CA PHE A 232 3.97 -13.09 -1.57
C PHE A 232 4.79 -13.43 -2.82
N ILE A 233 5.57 -12.47 -3.28
CA ILE A 233 6.33 -12.58 -4.53
C ILE A 233 7.72 -13.14 -4.24
N PHE A 234 7.92 -14.39 -4.61
CA PHE A 234 9.23 -15.03 -4.53
C PHE A 234 9.96 -14.94 -5.89
N PRO A 235 11.25 -14.65 -5.91
CA PRO A 235 12.20 -14.33 -4.83
C PRO A 235 12.46 -12.83 -4.65
N TYR A 236 11.40 -12.01 -4.59
CA TYR A 236 11.53 -10.54 -4.46
C TYR A 236 12.26 -10.15 -3.17
N ALA A 237 11.88 -10.72 -2.04
CA ALA A 237 12.43 -10.51 -0.71
C ALA A 237 12.29 -11.80 0.11
N ALA A 238 12.93 -11.86 1.26
CA ALA A 238 12.65 -12.88 2.26
C ALA A 238 11.67 -12.30 3.29
N THR A 239 10.45 -12.82 3.31
CA THR A 239 9.40 -12.41 4.23
C THR A 239 9.35 -13.36 5.43
N GLU A 240 9.18 -12.82 6.62
CA GLU A 240 8.89 -13.51 7.87
C GLU A 240 7.52 -13.06 8.38
N LEU A 241 6.72 -13.98 8.88
CA LEU A 241 5.41 -13.71 9.48
C LEU A 241 5.50 -13.96 10.99
N ILE A 242 5.23 -12.92 11.77
CA ILE A 242 5.33 -12.96 13.23
C ILE A 242 3.95 -12.73 13.83
N ALA A 243 3.47 -13.61 14.69
CA ALA A 243 2.16 -13.50 15.32
C ALA A 243 1.94 -12.10 15.94
N ALA A 244 0.79 -11.49 15.65
CA ALA A 244 0.43 -10.15 16.13
C ALA A 244 -0.91 -10.14 16.89
N GLY A 245 -1.66 -11.21 16.82
CA GLY A 245 -2.98 -11.41 17.41
C GLY A 245 -3.67 -12.59 16.78
N GLU A 246 -4.91 -12.86 17.16
CA GLU A 246 -5.70 -13.95 16.60
C GLU A 246 -5.86 -13.77 15.08
N GLY A 247 -5.45 -14.77 14.31
CA GLY A 247 -5.56 -14.78 12.86
C GLY A 247 -4.76 -13.67 12.12
N THR A 248 -3.78 -13.02 12.80
CA THR A 248 -3.00 -11.94 12.20
C THR A 248 -1.51 -12.07 12.46
N CYS A 249 -0.71 -11.60 11.49
CA CYS A 249 0.75 -11.55 11.60
C CYS A 249 1.31 -10.19 11.20
N ARG A 250 2.39 -9.77 11.87
CA ARG A 250 3.25 -8.69 11.37
C ARG A 250 4.08 -9.20 10.21
N VAL A 251 4.24 -8.37 9.19
CA VAL A 251 5.11 -8.64 8.06
C VAL A 251 6.49 -8.07 8.36
N VAL A 252 7.48 -8.93 8.51
CA VAL A 252 8.89 -8.57 8.63
C VAL A 252 9.60 -9.01 7.36
N GLY A 253 10.51 -8.20 6.84
CA GLY A 253 11.12 -8.52 5.57
C GLY A 253 12.61 -8.24 5.50
N SER A 254 13.30 -8.97 4.63
CA SER A 254 14.73 -8.81 4.37
C SER A 254 14.98 -8.61 2.88
N ALA A 255 15.75 -7.54 2.57
CA ALA A 255 16.11 -7.20 1.21
C ALA A 255 17.10 -8.21 0.61
N LEU A 256 16.77 -8.83 -0.50
CA LEU A 256 17.63 -9.79 -1.21
C LEU A 256 18.46 -9.14 -2.34
N TRP A 257 18.04 -7.97 -2.83
CA TRP A 257 18.59 -7.40 -4.05
C TRP A 257 19.22 -6.02 -3.87
N ASN A 258 19.17 -5.44 -2.67
CA ASN A 258 19.72 -4.11 -2.41
C ASN A 258 21.05 -4.17 -1.64
N ALA A 259 22.15 -4.39 -2.35
CA ALA A 259 23.49 -4.43 -1.77
C ALA A 259 23.99 -3.07 -1.19
N PHE A 260 23.29 -1.95 -1.51
CA PHE A 260 23.69 -0.63 -1.03
C PHE A 260 23.07 -0.27 0.31
N GLN A 261 21.94 -0.88 0.61
CA GLN A 261 21.25 -0.79 1.89
C GLN A 261 20.53 -2.12 2.16
N PRO A 262 21.30 -3.15 2.58
CA PRO A 262 20.75 -4.47 2.87
C PRO A 262 20.00 -4.45 4.20
N LEU A 263 18.72 -4.09 4.13
CA LEU A 263 17.85 -4.12 5.31
C LEU A 263 17.49 -5.57 5.62
N LEU A 264 17.87 -6.02 6.82
CA LEU A 264 17.55 -7.36 7.30
C LEU A 264 16.55 -7.28 8.45
N ARG A 265 15.58 -8.18 8.44
CA ARG A 265 14.51 -8.31 9.43
C ARG A 265 13.81 -6.98 9.74
N TYR A 266 13.57 -6.19 8.70
CA TYR A 266 12.91 -4.89 8.85
C TYR A 266 11.41 -5.09 9.11
N ASP A 267 10.92 -4.54 10.23
CA ASP A 267 9.49 -4.50 10.53
C ASP A 267 8.82 -3.48 9.61
N THR A 268 7.99 -3.96 8.70
CA THR A 268 7.27 -3.08 7.77
C THR A 268 6.21 -2.23 8.47
N GLY A 269 5.80 -2.65 9.66
CA GLY A 269 4.66 -2.12 10.38
C GLY A 269 3.31 -2.54 9.78
N ASP A 270 3.30 -3.40 8.77
CA ASP A 270 2.08 -3.87 8.11
C ASP A 270 1.60 -5.19 8.74
N ILE A 271 0.28 -5.34 8.83
CA ILE A 271 -0.40 -6.53 9.35
C ILE A 271 -1.01 -7.31 8.19
N ALA A 272 -0.77 -8.61 8.16
CA ALA A 272 -1.41 -9.55 7.25
C ALA A 272 -2.43 -10.40 8.00
N GLN A 273 -3.62 -10.57 7.42
CA GLN A 273 -4.61 -11.52 7.90
C GLN A 273 -4.22 -12.91 7.42
N MET A 274 -4.22 -13.88 8.34
CA MET A 274 -3.86 -15.26 8.01
C MET A 274 -5.13 -16.11 7.80
N PRO A 275 -5.05 -17.19 7.01
CA PRO A 275 -6.12 -18.17 6.96
C PRO A 275 -6.37 -18.75 8.35
N PRO A 276 -7.61 -19.21 8.66
CA PRO A 276 -7.89 -19.88 9.91
C PRO A 276 -7.06 -21.17 10.03
N GLU A 277 -6.80 -21.59 11.29
CA GLU A 277 -6.12 -22.85 11.61
C GLU A 277 -4.72 -23.00 10.96
N THR A 278 -3.92 -21.91 10.96
CA THR A 278 -2.56 -21.95 10.42
C THR A 278 -1.53 -22.14 11.53
N ASP A 279 -0.59 -23.06 11.30
CA ASP A 279 0.60 -23.26 12.10
C ASP A 279 1.83 -22.52 11.52
N LYS A 280 2.95 -22.59 12.22
CA LYS A 280 4.22 -21.99 11.80
C LYS A 280 4.69 -22.50 10.44
N SER A 281 4.53 -23.78 10.16
CA SER A 281 4.96 -24.39 8.88
C SER A 281 4.18 -23.81 7.72
N ARG A 282 2.87 -23.62 7.86
CA ARG A 282 2.04 -23.02 6.85
C ARG A 282 2.37 -21.54 6.65
N TRP A 283 2.69 -20.80 7.72
CA TRP A 283 3.15 -19.41 7.60
C TRP A 283 4.44 -19.29 6.79
N GLU A 284 5.38 -20.22 6.97
CA GLU A 284 6.61 -20.26 6.16
C GLU A 284 6.31 -20.53 4.68
N ARG A 285 5.36 -21.42 4.37
CA ARG A 285 4.92 -21.68 3.00
C ARG A 285 4.23 -20.46 2.37
N ILE A 286 3.40 -19.75 3.14
CA ILE A 286 2.79 -18.48 2.74
C ILE A 286 3.89 -17.44 2.46
N ALA A 287 4.85 -17.27 3.37
CA ALA A 287 5.96 -16.32 3.22
C ALA A 287 6.85 -16.62 2.00
N LEU A 288 6.98 -17.91 1.63
CA LEU A 288 7.65 -18.36 0.39
C LEU A 288 6.80 -18.18 -0.88
N GLY A 289 5.57 -17.69 -0.77
CA GLY A 289 4.65 -17.55 -1.90
C GLY A 289 4.17 -18.88 -2.48
N LEU A 290 4.18 -19.95 -1.70
CA LEU A 290 3.65 -21.28 -2.07
C LEU A 290 2.16 -21.38 -1.79
N GLU A 291 1.68 -20.63 -0.80
CA GLU A 291 0.27 -20.52 -0.44
C GLU A 291 -0.14 -19.05 -0.35
N SER A 292 -1.43 -18.81 -0.50
CA SER A 292 -2.01 -17.48 -0.42
C SER A 292 -2.54 -17.18 0.98
N PHE A 293 -2.73 -15.90 1.25
CA PHE A 293 -3.34 -15.38 2.48
C PHE A 293 -4.44 -14.37 2.15
N PRO A 294 -5.40 -14.09 3.06
CA PRO A 294 -6.58 -13.30 2.74
C PRO A 294 -6.29 -11.85 2.33
N ARG A 295 -5.45 -11.12 3.07
CA ARG A 295 -5.20 -9.70 2.78
C ARG A 295 -4.09 -9.08 3.62
N ILE A 296 -3.62 -7.91 3.17
CA ILE A 296 -2.89 -6.94 3.99
C ILE A 296 -3.91 -5.98 4.60
N GLU A 297 -3.96 -5.89 5.93
CA GLU A 297 -4.93 -5.07 6.65
C GLU A 297 -4.56 -3.58 6.72
N GLY A 298 -3.29 -3.24 6.44
CA GLY A 298 -2.71 -1.92 6.62
C GLY A 298 -1.70 -1.91 7.77
N ARG A 299 -1.35 -0.71 8.25
CA ARG A 299 -0.28 -0.57 9.24
C ARG A 299 -0.77 -0.83 10.66
N ALA A 300 0.09 -1.47 11.44
CA ALA A 300 -0.07 -1.57 12.90
C ALA A 300 -0.11 -0.18 13.57
N SER A 301 0.45 0.85 12.92
CA SER A 301 0.41 2.24 13.37
C SER A 301 -0.92 2.94 13.09
N ASP A 302 -1.78 2.37 12.25
CA ASP A 302 -3.11 2.91 11.97
C ASP A 302 -4.07 2.47 13.10
N VAL A 303 -3.73 2.89 14.32
CA VAL A 303 -4.33 2.49 15.59
C VAL A 303 -4.92 3.72 16.26
N LEU A 304 -6.20 3.64 16.60
CA LEU A 304 -6.83 4.60 17.49
C LEU A 304 -6.31 4.36 18.91
N GLU A 305 -5.62 5.34 19.46
CA GLU A 305 -5.04 5.26 20.81
C GLU A 305 -5.90 6.06 21.79
N LEU A 306 -6.44 5.38 22.81
CA LEU A 306 -7.34 5.96 23.78
C LEU A 306 -6.57 6.48 25.02
N ALA A 307 -7.18 7.38 25.76
CA ALA A 307 -6.57 8.00 26.96
C ALA A 307 -6.15 6.97 28.03
N ASN A 308 -6.80 5.82 28.09
CA ASN A 308 -6.49 4.75 29.02
C ASN A 308 -5.42 3.76 28.48
N GLY A 309 -4.76 4.09 27.38
CA GLY A 309 -3.78 3.22 26.71
C GLY A 309 -4.37 2.10 25.88
N THR A 310 -5.70 1.97 25.79
CA THR A 310 -6.35 0.99 24.92
C THR A 310 -6.09 1.32 23.47
N ARG A 311 -5.77 0.31 22.67
CA ARG A 311 -5.50 0.44 21.23
C ARG A 311 -6.57 -0.27 20.42
N VAL A 312 -7.20 0.45 19.48
CA VAL A 312 -8.20 -0.09 18.56
C VAL A 312 -7.61 -0.22 17.17
N TYR A 313 -7.52 -1.43 16.68
CA TYR A 313 -6.91 -1.78 15.40
C TYR A 313 -7.96 -1.98 14.29
N ALA A 314 -7.48 -1.98 13.04
CA ALA A 314 -8.26 -2.37 11.87
C ALA A 314 -9.54 -1.53 11.67
N LEU A 315 -9.45 -0.21 11.84
CA LEU A 315 -10.58 0.71 11.61
C LEU A 315 -11.12 0.64 10.18
N GLY A 316 -10.30 0.25 9.20
CA GLY A 316 -10.76 0.01 7.83
C GLY A 316 -11.87 -1.04 7.70
N GLN A 317 -12.00 -1.93 8.68
CA GLN A 317 -13.10 -2.91 8.70
C GLN A 317 -14.46 -2.29 9.04
N VAL A 318 -14.49 -1.10 9.63
CA VAL A 318 -15.74 -0.38 9.94
C VAL A 318 -16.54 -0.08 8.68
N ALA A 319 -15.86 0.14 7.56
CA ALA A 319 -16.49 0.39 6.26
C ALA A 319 -17.09 -0.87 5.59
N ARG A 320 -16.92 -2.07 6.17
CA ARG A 320 -17.40 -3.31 5.57
C ARG A 320 -18.94 -3.34 5.54
N GLY A 321 -19.51 -3.64 4.35
CA GLY A 321 -20.95 -3.78 4.15
C GLY A 321 -21.70 -2.45 4.26
N ILE A 322 -21.04 -1.34 4.00
CA ILE A 322 -21.66 -0.01 3.94
C ILE A 322 -21.69 0.43 2.47
N ASP A 323 -22.88 0.49 1.90
CA ASP A 323 -23.08 0.77 0.49
C ASP A 323 -23.28 2.28 0.19
N GLY A 324 -23.66 3.09 1.18
CA GLY A 324 -23.97 4.52 1.02
C GLY A 324 -22.77 5.47 0.97
N ALA A 325 -21.52 4.96 1.02
CA ALA A 325 -20.32 5.78 1.01
C ALA A 325 -19.29 5.31 0.00
N THR A 326 -18.70 6.26 -0.70
CA THR A 326 -17.57 6.05 -1.60
C THR A 326 -16.28 5.87 -0.82
N SER A 327 -16.11 6.62 0.27
CA SER A 327 -14.93 6.57 1.14
C SER A 327 -15.34 6.86 2.57
N ILE A 328 -14.73 6.13 3.51
CA ILE A 328 -14.87 6.35 4.94
C ILE A 328 -13.45 6.39 5.52
N GLN A 329 -13.11 7.51 6.16
CA GLN A 329 -11.80 7.73 6.77
C GLN A 329 -11.98 8.16 8.23
N PHE A 330 -11.01 7.84 9.06
CA PHE A 330 -11.02 8.11 10.50
C PHE A 330 -9.86 9.04 10.85
N LEU A 331 -10.19 10.23 11.33
CA LEU A 331 -9.21 11.20 11.80
C LEU A 331 -9.32 11.29 13.34
N GLN A 332 -8.34 10.74 14.04
CA GLN A 332 -8.25 10.89 15.48
C GLN A 332 -7.80 12.30 15.83
N GLN A 333 -8.69 13.12 16.37
CA GLN A 333 -8.41 14.50 16.79
C GLN A 333 -7.97 14.58 18.25
N ALA A 334 -8.51 13.71 19.11
CA ALA A 334 -8.13 13.56 20.52
C ALA A 334 -8.21 12.09 20.93
N SER A 335 -7.72 11.75 22.11
CA SER A 335 -7.76 10.37 22.63
C SER A 335 -9.18 9.81 22.81
N ASP A 336 -10.20 10.69 22.86
CA ASP A 336 -11.60 10.36 22.99
C ASP A 336 -12.47 10.89 21.84
N LEU A 337 -11.86 11.45 20.76
CA LEU A 337 -12.59 12.05 19.66
C LEU A 337 -12.04 11.57 18.30
N VAL A 338 -12.94 11.00 17.51
CA VAL A 338 -12.66 10.60 16.12
C VAL A 338 -13.61 11.32 15.18
N GLU A 339 -13.06 12.04 14.22
CA GLU A 339 -13.81 12.58 13.09
C GLU A 339 -13.87 11.52 12.00
N ILE A 340 -15.08 11.17 11.57
CA ILE A 340 -15.33 10.20 10.50
C ILE A 340 -15.65 11.00 9.25
N ILE A 341 -14.69 11.03 8.33
CA ILE A 341 -14.87 11.69 7.03
C ILE A 341 -15.57 10.70 6.10
N VAL A 342 -16.71 11.10 5.58
CA VAL A 342 -17.54 10.29 4.68
C VAL A 342 -17.67 11.02 3.34
N VAL A 343 -17.32 10.32 2.26
CA VAL A 343 -17.64 10.75 0.91
C VAL A 343 -18.87 9.95 0.48
N PRO A 344 -20.06 10.58 0.42
CA PRO A 344 -21.30 9.90 0.09
C PRO A 344 -21.34 9.45 -1.38
N ASN A 345 -22.17 8.48 -1.69
CA ASN A 345 -22.55 8.10 -3.05
C ASN A 345 -24.07 8.20 -3.24
N HIS A 346 -24.58 7.80 -4.40
CA HIS A 346 -26.00 7.86 -4.73
C HIS A 346 -26.91 7.01 -3.81
N GLN A 347 -26.37 6.08 -3.05
CA GLN A 347 -27.09 5.23 -2.09
C GLN A 347 -27.02 5.78 -0.65
N TYR A 348 -26.41 6.95 -0.47
CA TYR A 348 -26.26 7.54 0.86
C TYR A 348 -27.62 7.88 1.48
N GLY A 349 -27.80 7.49 2.75
CA GLY A 349 -29.00 7.75 3.56
C GLY A 349 -28.68 7.71 5.06
N THR A 350 -29.71 7.91 5.88
CA THR A 350 -29.59 7.83 7.35
C THR A 350 -29.02 6.50 7.80
N ASP A 351 -29.40 5.39 7.15
CA ASP A 351 -28.90 4.05 7.44
C ASP A 351 -27.39 3.92 7.28
N THR A 352 -26.76 4.75 6.41
CA THR A 352 -25.30 4.77 6.19
C THR A 352 -24.58 5.22 7.46
N ILE A 353 -24.99 6.33 8.04
CA ILE A 353 -24.41 6.88 9.27
C ILE A 353 -24.61 5.92 10.45
N ASP A 354 -25.79 5.33 10.55
CA ASP A 354 -26.11 4.36 11.61
C ASP A 354 -25.26 3.08 11.45
N ALA A 355 -25.06 2.61 10.22
CA ALA A 355 -24.22 1.45 9.94
C ALA A 355 -22.74 1.73 10.29
N ILE A 356 -22.21 2.90 9.92
CA ILE A 356 -20.85 3.33 10.29
C ILE A 356 -20.72 3.36 11.81
N SER A 357 -21.67 4.01 12.50
CA SER A 357 -21.66 4.12 13.97
C SER A 357 -21.70 2.76 14.64
N ARG A 358 -22.63 1.88 14.24
CA ARG A 358 -22.72 0.52 14.75
C ARG A 358 -21.42 -0.27 14.56
N ASN A 359 -20.84 -0.20 13.36
CA ASN A 359 -19.60 -0.93 13.06
C ASN A 359 -18.40 -0.35 13.82
N PHE A 360 -18.34 0.97 14.00
CA PHE A 360 -17.32 1.63 14.80
C PHE A 360 -17.36 1.18 16.25
N TYR A 361 -18.55 1.21 16.86
CA TYR A 361 -18.73 0.82 18.27
C TYR A 361 -18.70 -0.70 18.53
N LYS A 362 -18.60 -1.52 17.49
CA LYS A 362 -18.19 -2.94 17.65
C LYS A 362 -16.71 -3.08 17.92
N LYS A 363 -15.90 -2.06 17.58
CA LYS A 363 -14.43 -2.07 17.71
C LYS A 363 -13.93 -1.10 18.78
N ALA A 364 -14.55 0.05 18.89
CA ALA A 364 -14.17 1.09 19.84
C ALA A 364 -15.20 1.20 20.98
N PRO A 365 -14.76 1.52 22.20
CA PRO A 365 -15.68 1.69 23.32
C PRO A 365 -16.58 2.92 23.10
N LYS A 366 -17.79 2.90 23.68
CA LYS A 366 -18.77 4.00 23.57
C LYS A 366 -18.31 5.33 24.21
N SER A 367 -17.22 5.31 24.97
CA SER A 367 -16.57 6.51 25.52
C SER A 367 -15.88 7.36 24.45
N VAL A 368 -15.60 6.79 23.28
CA VAL A 368 -15.04 7.51 22.15
C VAL A 368 -16.18 8.24 21.43
N ARG A 369 -16.08 9.55 21.38
CA ARG A 369 -16.99 10.40 20.65
C ARG A 369 -16.68 10.35 19.15
N ILE A 370 -17.70 10.26 18.32
CA ILE A 370 -17.55 10.34 16.86
C ILE A 370 -18.25 11.60 16.35
N LYS A 371 -17.61 12.23 15.36
CA LYS A 371 -18.15 13.36 14.60
C LYS A 371 -18.09 13.02 13.13
N PHE A 372 -19.17 13.24 12.39
CA PHE A 372 -19.18 13.02 10.95
C PHE A 372 -18.84 14.31 10.20
N ASP A 373 -17.99 14.20 9.20
CA ASP A 373 -17.64 15.25 8.24
C ASP A 373 -17.92 14.74 6.84
N MET A 374 -18.90 15.37 6.17
CA MET A 374 -19.34 15.00 4.83
C MET A 374 -18.53 15.79 3.80
N ARG A 375 -17.87 15.09 2.87
CA ARG A 375 -17.05 15.72 1.83
C ARG A 375 -17.34 15.16 0.45
N ASP A 376 -17.04 15.94 -0.58
CA ASP A 376 -17.14 15.51 -1.98
C ASP A 376 -15.93 14.66 -2.42
N ALA A 377 -14.84 14.68 -1.66
CA ALA A 377 -13.61 13.92 -1.94
C ALA A 377 -12.94 13.47 -0.64
N PRO A 378 -12.20 12.36 -0.66
CA PRO A 378 -11.46 11.88 0.51
C PRO A 378 -10.39 12.88 0.95
N TYR A 379 -10.14 12.94 2.26
CA TYR A 379 -8.98 13.65 2.81
C TYR A 379 -7.69 13.02 2.27
N ARG A 380 -6.80 13.86 1.75
CA ARG A 380 -5.51 13.41 1.20
C ARG A 380 -4.35 14.02 1.97
N LEU A 381 -3.32 13.22 2.16
CA LEU A 381 -2.02 13.68 2.63
C LEU A 381 -1.31 14.48 1.52
N PRO A 382 -0.27 15.29 1.86
CA PRO A 382 0.50 16.05 0.86
C PRO A 382 1.09 15.21 -0.29
N ASN A 383 1.30 13.92 -0.07
CA ASN A 383 1.76 12.96 -1.08
C ASN A 383 0.62 12.36 -1.93
N GLY A 384 -0.60 12.91 -1.83
CA GLY A 384 -1.79 12.49 -2.57
C GLY A 384 -2.46 11.21 -2.11
N LYS A 385 -1.92 10.50 -1.11
CA LYS A 385 -2.55 9.31 -0.52
C LYS A 385 -3.76 9.67 0.31
N ALA A 386 -4.79 8.82 0.26
CA ALA A 386 -5.98 8.91 1.11
C ALA A 386 -6.01 7.73 2.10
N PRO A 387 -5.30 7.81 3.22
CA PRO A 387 -5.26 6.74 4.21
C PRO A 387 -6.63 6.56 4.88
N VAL A 388 -6.93 5.34 5.29
CA VAL A 388 -8.17 5.03 6.03
C VAL A 388 -8.15 5.65 7.43
N PHE A 389 -6.97 5.75 8.04
CA PHE A 389 -6.79 6.32 9.36
C PHE A 389 -5.67 7.36 9.40
N VAL A 390 -5.92 8.46 10.09
CA VAL A 390 -4.93 9.50 10.39
C VAL A 390 -5.05 9.87 11.86
N SER A 391 -3.95 9.94 12.59
CA SER A 391 -3.93 10.49 13.95
C SER A 391 -3.32 11.88 13.92
N ALA A 392 -4.05 12.85 14.45
CA ALA A 392 -3.56 14.21 14.72
C ALA A 392 -2.87 14.32 16.10
N LEU A 393 -2.91 13.25 16.90
CA LEU A 393 -2.19 13.21 18.16
C LEU A 393 -0.69 13.28 17.88
N ALA A 394 -0.01 14.26 18.43
CA ALA A 394 1.44 14.34 18.36
C ALA A 394 2.02 13.07 19.03
N ARG A 395 2.78 12.29 18.26
CA ARG A 395 3.60 11.22 18.85
C ARG A 395 4.85 11.91 19.39
N TYR A 396 4.88 12.09 20.71
CA TYR A 396 6.07 12.51 21.44
C TYR A 396 7.10 11.39 21.48
#